data_1fde23d2cac7ee76ddfb72784fe2a186
#
_entry.id   1fde23d2cac7ee76ddfb72784fe2a186
#
_cell.length_a   1.000
_cell.length_b   1.000
_cell.length_c   1.000
_cell.angle_alpha   90.00
_cell.angle_beta   90.00
_cell.angle_gamma   90.00
#
_symmetry.space_group_name_H-M   'P 1'
#
loop_
_entity.id
_entity.type
_entity.pdbx_description
1 polymer ?
#
loop_
_entity_poly.entity_id
_entity_poly.type
_entity_poly.pdbx_seq_one_letter_code
_entity_poly.pdbx_strand_id
1 'polypeptide(L)'
;MRFTELIGTQDDYIEHVVITPKYHPCPQCGRQGKRKDTLTRSVRHIAVLYRRCWIVAEVGVYKARCKCCRYFQAQIPGVPPRGRYSYEVRNVIANALIRDRMPYTLVQLRMLEDHGLSVSLGYLHQCFVWAHEQIDMESHWAFVLANFSGVLCIDEVHDSGRTILFATDPLNNFTVFFNVVDKNDQDHMNAFLQNLKDRGLEVVVAITDGSPLYKDALQSDWRGVEHQLGIFHVIKEVNKLILDGVRAIKNALRRQSHKGRKKRRGRPSKQSQQQRERRRGMTKKEQATFIWEHPYLIVRQEEEFSEQDQADLALMLTIAPELELFRRFNQQFYRLFEKDITKQCARYRRTRMVNHAAYQANPFLAKTLKKISKEKFDKMIVYLGWENVDRTNNHVERHNRAFRMLQKTRYKRRKVHTIEKAIELDLYGRMLRHPVYDERFQERSSSEREEFYWEIAA
;
A
#
# COMPACT_ATOMS: atom_id res chain seq x y z
N MET A 1 26.06 -0.54 -19.33
CA MET A 1 26.24 -0.95 -20.74
C MET A 1 25.05 -0.40 -21.50
N ARG A 2 25.27 0.50 -22.45
CA ARG A 2 24.17 1.07 -23.25
C ARG A 2 23.75 0.04 -24.29
N PHE A 3 22.49 -0.20 -24.45
CA PHE A 3 21.99 -1.17 -25.47
C PHE A 3 22.46 -0.82 -26.88
N THR A 4 22.62 0.48 -27.17
CA THR A 4 23.22 1.00 -28.41
C THR A 4 24.69 0.62 -28.60
N GLU A 5 25.43 0.31 -27.56
CA GLU A 5 26.83 -0.16 -27.61
C GLU A 5 26.92 -1.63 -28.04
N LEU A 6 25.83 -2.42 -27.80
CA LEU A 6 25.75 -3.83 -28.19
C LEU A 6 25.33 -4.06 -29.63
N ILE A 7 24.57 -3.12 -30.25
CA ILE A 7 23.92 -3.30 -31.55
C ILE A 7 24.59 -2.43 -32.64
N GLY A 8 25.48 -1.52 -32.25
CA GLY A 8 26.08 -0.52 -33.14
C GLY A 8 25.15 0.68 -33.35
N THR A 9 25.73 1.76 -33.89
CA THR A 9 24.99 2.96 -34.25
C THR A 9 24.23 2.70 -35.57
N GLN A 10 22.90 2.71 -35.51
CA GLN A 10 22.04 2.71 -36.70
C GLN A 10 21.71 4.16 -37.09
N ASP A 11 21.44 4.41 -38.35
CA ASP A 11 21.00 5.72 -38.85
C ASP A 11 19.70 6.16 -38.15
N ASP A 12 19.57 7.47 -37.96
CA ASP A 12 18.35 8.06 -37.37
C ASP A 12 17.16 7.75 -38.29
N TYR A 13 16.01 7.43 -37.67
CA TYR A 13 14.75 7.30 -38.38
C TYR A 13 14.11 8.67 -38.50
N ILE A 14 13.76 9.08 -39.71
CA ILE A 14 13.18 10.40 -40.02
C ILE A 14 11.82 10.20 -40.66
N GLU A 15 10.78 10.67 -39.95
CA GLU A 15 9.42 10.78 -40.47
C GLU A 15 9.20 12.17 -41.06
N HIS A 16 8.90 12.25 -42.35
CA HIS A 16 8.61 13.50 -43.06
C HIS A 16 7.10 13.77 -43.09
N VAL A 17 6.69 14.93 -42.58
CA VAL A 17 5.27 15.36 -42.53
C VAL A 17 5.14 16.72 -43.23
N VAL A 18 4.24 16.83 -44.20
CA VAL A 18 3.98 18.09 -44.94
C VAL A 18 2.56 18.58 -44.60
N ILE A 19 2.45 19.75 -44.00
CA ILE A 19 1.17 20.36 -43.57
C ILE A 19 1.11 21.79 -44.07
N THR A 20 0.86 21.94 -45.38
CA THR A 20 0.92 23.22 -46.09
C THR A 20 -0.37 23.53 -46.90
N PRO A 21 -1.61 23.34 -46.39
CA PRO A 21 -2.81 23.70 -47.11
C PRO A 21 -2.84 25.22 -47.37
N LYS A 22 -3.55 25.64 -48.44
CA LYS A 22 -3.70 27.05 -48.79
C LYS A 22 -4.40 27.88 -47.70
N TYR A 23 -5.36 27.29 -47.02
CA TYR A 23 -6.10 27.86 -45.89
C TYR A 23 -6.05 26.92 -44.70
N HIS A 24 -6.02 27.47 -43.47
CA HIS A 24 -6.05 26.71 -42.23
C HIS A 24 -6.85 27.46 -41.13
N PRO A 25 -7.68 26.78 -40.35
CA PRO A 25 -8.45 27.42 -39.30
C PRO A 25 -7.54 27.95 -38.17
N CYS A 26 -7.89 29.11 -37.64
CA CYS A 26 -7.24 29.69 -36.46
C CYS A 26 -7.48 28.80 -35.23
N PRO A 27 -6.46 28.39 -34.50
CA PRO A 27 -6.62 27.49 -33.34
C PRO A 27 -7.43 28.10 -32.19
N GLN A 28 -7.62 29.44 -32.16
CA GLN A 28 -8.38 30.12 -31.11
C GLN A 28 -9.85 30.36 -31.45
N CYS A 29 -10.17 30.66 -32.71
CA CYS A 29 -11.54 31.08 -33.08
C CYS A 29 -12.07 30.38 -34.33
N GLY A 30 -11.34 29.44 -34.93
CA GLY A 30 -11.78 28.69 -36.13
C GLY A 30 -11.79 29.48 -37.44
N ARG A 31 -11.64 30.81 -37.47
CA ARG A 31 -11.66 31.60 -38.73
C ARG A 31 -10.48 31.22 -39.62
N GLN A 32 -10.76 31.07 -40.91
CA GLN A 32 -9.77 30.69 -41.93
C GLN A 32 -8.65 31.73 -42.08
N GLY A 33 -7.39 31.27 -41.94
CA GLY A 33 -6.20 32.05 -42.29
C GLY A 33 -5.65 31.62 -43.62
N LYS A 34 -5.02 32.55 -44.38
CA LYS A 34 -4.36 32.29 -45.68
C LYS A 34 -2.88 32.02 -45.44
N ARG A 35 -2.33 30.94 -46.06
CA ARG A 35 -0.90 30.65 -46.00
C ARG A 35 -0.09 31.84 -46.52
N LYS A 36 0.90 32.24 -45.74
CA LYS A 36 1.84 33.30 -46.12
C LYS A 36 3.23 32.77 -46.33
N ASP A 37 3.61 31.74 -45.57
CA ASP A 37 4.96 31.20 -45.58
C ASP A 37 4.95 29.71 -45.20
N THR A 38 6.09 29.03 -45.27
CA THR A 38 6.32 27.65 -44.88
C THR A 38 7.55 27.60 -43.97
N LEU A 39 7.47 26.85 -42.90
CA LEU A 39 8.53 26.67 -41.91
C LEU A 39 8.82 25.18 -41.75
N THR A 40 10.09 24.79 -41.76
CA THR A 40 10.52 23.43 -41.41
C THR A 40 10.73 23.33 -39.91
N ARG A 41 10.14 22.31 -39.28
CA ARG A 41 10.32 22.00 -37.88
C ARG A 41 10.84 20.58 -37.69
N SER A 42 11.83 20.40 -36.83
CA SER A 42 12.31 19.09 -36.40
C SER A 42 11.85 18.84 -34.98
N VAL A 43 11.18 17.71 -34.77
CA VAL A 43 10.61 17.27 -33.46
C VAL A 43 11.22 15.93 -33.09
N ARG A 44 11.64 15.79 -31.86
CA ARG A 44 12.14 14.51 -31.35
C ARG A 44 10.98 13.62 -30.97
N HIS A 45 11.09 12.36 -31.32
CA HIS A 45 10.11 11.32 -31.06
C HIS A 45 10.74 10.15 -30.27
N ILE A 46 9.93 9.20 -29.83
CA ILE A 46 10.41 7.98 -29.19
C ILE A 46 11.21 7.16 -30.18
N ALA A 47 12.36 6.66 -29.76
CA ALA A 47 13.20 5.79 -30.55
C ALA A 47 12.45 4.52 -30.99
N VAL A 48 12.62 4.15 -32.24
CA VAL A 48 12.07 2.93 -32.85
C VAL A 48 13.21 1.98 -33.13
N LEU A 49 13.15 0.74 -32.65
CA LEU A 49 14.19 -0.28 -32.88
C LEU A 49 15.62 0.25 -32.59
N TYR A 50 15.76 0.96 -31.46
CA TYR A 50 17.02 1.58 -31.00
C TYR A 50 17.61 2.66 -31.90
N ARG A 51 16.83 3.15 -32.88
CA ARG A 51 17.18 4.32 -33.70
C ARG A 51 16.58 5.56 -33.07
N ARG A 52 17.31 6.67 -33.10
CA ARG A 52 16.73 7.98 -32.79
C ARG A 52 15.65 8.29 -33.80
N CYS A 53 14.50 8.74 -33.36
CA CYS A 53 13.38 9.06 -34.22
C CYS A 53 13.14 10.57 -34.24
N TRP A 54 13.01 11.13 -35.44
CA TRP A 54 12.74 12.54 -35.69
C TRP A 54 11.50 12.69 -36.57
N ILE A 55 10.64 13.63 -36.23
CA ILE A 55 9.57 14.11 -37.09
C ILE A 55 10.08 15.42 -37.73
N VAL A 56 10.32 15.42 -38.99
CA VAL A 56 10.69 16.63 -39.75
C VAL A 56 9.46 17.10 -40.51
N ALA A 57 8.88 18.23 -40.07
CA ALA A 57 7.60 18.71 -40.60
C ALA A 57 7.78 20.04 -41.34
N GLU A 58 7.30 20.09 -42.59
CA GLU A 58 7.06 21.34 -43.29
C GLU A 58 5.69 21.90 -42.90
N VAL A 59 5.69 23.04 -42.23
CA VAL A 59 4.47 23.62 -41.59
C VAL A 59 4.15 24.98 -42.21
N GLY A 60 2.95 25.12 -42.72
CA GLY A 60 2.47 26.41 -43.22
C GLY A 60 2.35 27.46 -42.14
N VAL A 61 2.78 28.67 -42.41
CA VAL A 61 2.55 29.87 -41.58
C VAL A 61 1.42 30.69 -42.18
N TYR A 62 0.41 30.96 -41.41
CA TYR A 62 -0.84 31.59 -41.86
C TYR A 62 -1.02 33.00 -41.29
N LYS A 63 -1.43 33.93 -42.13
CA LYS A 63 -1.90 35.23 -41.68
C LYS A 63 -3.33 35.11 -41.20
N ALA A 64 -3.55 35.41 -39.94
CA ALA A 64 -4.90 35.36 -39.36
C ALA A 64 -5.83 36.43 -39.95
N ARG A 65 -7.09 36.07 -40.11
CA ARG A 65 -8.18 36.98 -40.49
C ARG A 65 -9.03 37.40 -39.28
N CYS A 66 -8.62 37.00 -38.07
CA CYS A 66 -9.24 37.30 -36.80
C CYS A 66 -8.41 38.33 -36.03
N LYS A 67 -8.99 38.88 -34.96
CA LYS A 67 -8.28 39.81 -34.02
C LYS A 67 -7.50 39.05 -32.94
N CYS A 68 -7.75 37.73 -32.74
CA CYS A 68 -7.16 36.95 -31.67
C CYS A 68 -5.69 36.59 -31.90
N CYS A 69 -5.21 36.51 -33.13
CA CYS A 69 -3.80 36.32 -33.45
C CYS A 69 -3.43 36.99 -34.80
N ARG A 70 -2.18 37.43 -34.92
CA ARG A 70 -1.66 38.04 -36.16
C ARG A 70 -1.20 36.99 -37.14
N TYR A 71 -0.44 36.01 -36.67
CA TYR A 71 0.03 34.83 -37.40
C TYR A 71 -0.09 33.58 -36.54
N PHE A 72 -0.28 32.44 -37.17
CA PHE A 72 -0.24 31.13 -36.53
C PHE A 72 0.34 30.08 -37.45
N GLN A 73 0.79 28.96 -36.90
CA GLN A 73 1.30 27.80 -37.62
C GLN A 73 0.26 26.70 -37.65
N ALA A 74 0.26 25.86 -38.65
CA ALA A 74 -0.48 24.61 -38.63
C ALA A 74 0.09 23.72 -37.51
N GLN A 75 -0.78 22.95 -36.88
CA GLN A 75 -0.38 22.03 -35.82
C GLN A 75 0.13 20.72 -36.44
N ILE A 76 1.26 20.23 -35.96
CA ILE A 76 1.80 18.93 -36.35
C ILE A 76 1.01 17.87 -35.57
N PRO A 77 0.39 16.85 -36.22
CA PRO A 77 -0.28 15.75 -35.51
C PRO A 77 0.68 15.07 -34.53
N GLY A 78 0.18 14.65 -33.37
CA GLY A 78 0.99 13.99 -32.36
C GLY A 78 2.03 14.88 -31.64
N VAL A 79 2.07 16.20 -31.92
CA VAL A 79 3.03 17.12 -31.32
C VAL A 79 2.33 18.26 -30.59
N PRO A 80 2.67 18.56 -29.33
CA PRO A 80 2.13 19.72 -28.61
C PRO A 80 2.42 21.04 -29.36
N PRO A 81 1.56 22.06 -29.24
CA PRO A 81 1.83 23.38 -29.79
C PRO A 81 3.21 23.90 -29.35
N ARG A 82 4.07 24.27 -30.34
CA ARG A 82 5.46 24.69 -30.10
C ARG A 82 6.34 23.65 -29.39
N GLY A 83 5.89 22.39 -29.26
CA GLY A 83 6.61 21.30 -28.60
C GLY A 83 7.92 20.95 -29.32
N ARG A 84 8.96 20.58 -28.58
CA ARG A 84 10.21 19.99 -29.07
C ARG A 84 10.16 18.47 -29.10
N TYR A 85 9.19 17.89 -28.41
CA TYR A 85 8.96 16.46 -28.23
C TYR A 85 7.51 16.12 -28.57
N SER A 86 7.28 14.92 -29.09
CA SER A 86 5.94 14.40 -29.38
C SER A 86 5.15 14.09 -28.10
N TYR A 87 3.84 13.85 -28.23
CA TYR A 87 3.00 13.40 -27.10
C TYR A 87 3.42 12.02 -26.59
N GLU A 88 3.95 11.14 -27.44
CA GLU A 88 4.44 9.82 -27.05
C GLU A 88 5.62 9.94 -26.08
N VAL A 89 6.52 10.91 -26.29
CA VAL A 89 7.60 11.20 -25.32
C VAL A 89 7.02 11.61 -23.96
N ARG A 90 5.96 12.44 -23.94
CA ARG A 90 5.28 12.82 -22.69
C ARG A 90 4.63 11.61 -22.02
N ASN A 91 3.96 10.76 -22.80
CA ASN A 91 3.31 9.54 -22.28
C ASN A 91 4.32 8.56 -21.66
N VAL A 92 5.44 8.30 -22.35
CA VAL A 92 6.50 7.43 -21.80
C VAL A 92 7.07 8.00 -20.50
N ILE A 93 7.33 9.32 -20.45
CA ILE A 93 7.81 9.98 -19.23
C ILE A 93 6.75 9.90 -18.12
N ALA A 94 5.48 10.20 -18.41
CA ALA A 94 4.40 10.14 -17.43
C ALA A 94 4.22 8.73 -16.86
N ASN A 95 4.22 7.71 -17.72
CA ASN A 95 4.13 6.31 -17.29
C ASN A 95 5.33 5.92 -16.40
N ALA A 96 6.54 6.29 -16.78
CA ALA A 96 7.72 6.01 -15.97
C ALA A 96 7.66 6.67 -14.58
N LEU A 97 7.14 7.90 -14.49
CA LEU A 97 7.03 8.64 -13.23
C LEU A 97 5.90 8.13 -12.32
N ILE A 98 4.77 7.69 -12.89
CA ILE A 98 3.53 7.41 -12.17
C ILE A 98 3.33 5.91 -12.01
N ARG A 99 3.25 5.16 -13.13
CA ARG A 99 3.03 3.72 -13.14
C ARG A 99 4.25 2.96 -12.62
N ASP A 100 5.44 3.27 -13.20
CA ASP A 100 6.69 2.59 -12.88
C ASP A 100 7.37 3.20 -11.62
N ARG A 101 6.82 4.30 -11.10
CA ARG A 101 7.24 4.99 -9.86
C ARG A 101 8.74 5.34 -9.84
N MET A 102 9.30 5.66 -11.00
CA MET A 102 10.71 5.97 -11.13
C MET A 102 11.02 7.39 -10.63
N PRO A 103 12.16 7.60 -9.95
CA PRO A 103 12.63 8.95 -9.62
C PRO A 103 13.01 9.72 -10.90
N TYR A 104 12.86 11.05 -10.88
CA TYR A 104 13.13 11.92 -12.02
C TYR A 104 14.50 11.69 -12.67
N THR A 105 15.53 11.52 -11.84
CA THR A 105 16.90 11.26 -12.32
C THR A 105 17.04 9.93 -13.05
N LEU A 106 16.31 8.90 -12.61
CA LEU A 106 16.32 7.60 -13.29
C LEU A 106 15.51 7.65 -14.59
N VAL A 107 14.38 8.38 -14.62
CA VAL A 107 13.64 8.63 -15.88
C VAL A 107 14.50 9.40 -16.86
N GLN A 108 15.25 10.41 -16.41
CA GLN A 108 16.17 11.17 -17.25
C GLN A 108 17.24 10.26 -17.87
N LEU A 109 17.84 9.37 -17.08
CA LEU A 109 18.82 8.40 -17.53
C LEU A 109 18.20 7.41 -18.55
N ARG A 110 17.02 6.86 -18.23
CA ARG A 110 16.29 5.96 -19.12
C ARG A 110 15.97 6.63 -20.48
N MET A 111 15.48 7.86 -20.45
CA MET A 111 15.19 8.60 -21.69
C MET A 111 16.46 8.80 -22.55
N LEU A 112 17.61 9.00 -21.91
CA LEU A 112 18.88 9.11 -22.61
C LEU A 112 19.37 7.77 -23.16
N GLU A 113 19.31 6.71 -22.35
CA GLU A 113 19.87 5.39 -22.72
C GLU A 113 18.98 4.64 -23.70
N ASP A 114 17.66 4.59 -23.48
CA ASP A 114 16.73 3.81 -24.29
C ASP A 114 16.30 4.56 -25.57
N HIS A 115 16.22 5.91 -25.50
CA HIS A 115 15.66 6.71 -26.60
C HIS A 115 16.63 7.78 -27.16
N GLY A 116 17.83 7.92 -26.60
CA GLY A 116 18.77 8.97 -27.00
C GLY A 116 18.25 10.39 -26.72
N LEU A 117 17.29 10.56 -25.82
CA LEU A 117 16.63 11.82 -25.53
C LEU A 117 17.20 12.46 -24.24
N SER A 118 17.92 13.56 -24.39
CA SER A 118 18.35 14.39 -23.26
C SER A 118 17.21 15.31 -22.85
N VAL A 119 16.55 15.00 -21.72
CA VAL A 119 15.42 15.76 -21.17
C VAL A 119 15.81 16.42 -19.85
N SER A 120 15.33 17.64 -19.58
CA SER A 120 15.57 18.32 -18.33
C SER A 120 14.62 17.88 -17.22
N LEU A 121 15.02 18.01 -15.93
CA LEU A 121 14.13 17.74 -14.79
C LEU A 121 12.87 18.61 -14.82
N GLY A 122 12.99 19.88 -15.27
CA GLY A 122 11.85 20.76 -15.45
C GLY A 122 10.86 20.23 -16.48
N TYR A 123 11.34 19.66 -17.59
CA TYR A 123 10.47 19.04 -18.59
C TYR A 123 9.77 17.78 -18.06
N LEU A 124 10.45 16.94 -17.28
CA LEU A 124 9.83 15.79 -16.62
C LEU A 124 8.69 16.23 -15.69
N HIS A 125 8.90 17.32 -14.95
CA HIS A 125 7.83 17.90 -14.11
C HIS A 125 6.67 18.44 -14.93
N GLN A 126 6.94 19.09 -16.07
CA GLN A 126 5.88 19.52 -17.00
C GLN A 126 5.09 18.32 -17.54
N CYS A 127 5.73 17.21 -17.86
CA CYS A 127 5.03 15.98 -18.28
C CYS A 127 4.14 15.42 -17.18
N PHE A 128 4.60 15.46 -15.93
CA PHE A 128 3.80 15.06 -14.76
C PHE A 128 2.55 15.95 -14.59
N VAL A 129 2.71 17.27 -14.68
CA VAL A 129 1.58 18.23 -14.57
C VAL A 129 0.64 18.04 -15.75
N TRP A 130 1.15 17.94 -16.98
CA TRP A 130 0.35 17.68 -18.16
C TRP A 130 -0.45 16.38 -18.05
N ALA A 131 0.12 15.30 -17.55
CA ALA A 131 -0.61 14.04 -17.34
C ALA A 131 -1.78 14.22 -16.37
N HIS A 132 -1.59 15.01 -15.31
CA HIS A 132 -2.68 15.33 -14.38
C HIS A 132 -3.80 16.17 -15.02
N GLU A 133 -3.47 17.04 -15.96
CA GLU A 133 -4.48 17.83 -16.72
C GLU A 133 -5.30 16.95 -17.69
N GLN A 134 -4.89 15.71 -17.95
CA GLN A 134 -5.62 14.79 -18.84
C GLN A 134 -6.59 13.86 -18.09
N ILE A 135 -6.52 13.80 -16.76
CA ILE A 135 -7.43 12.95 -15.98
C ILE A 135 -8.73 13.67 -15.63
N ASP A 136 -9.80 12.90 -15.55
CA ASP A 136 -11.13 13.35 -15.12
C ASP A 136 -11.51 12.71 -13.78
N MET A 137 -11.33 13.44 -12.69
CA MET A 137 -11.67 12.96 -11.36
C MET A 137 -13.17 12.82 -11.10
N GLU A 138 -14.02 13.52 -11.88
CA GLU A 138 -15.46 13.32 -11.81
C GLU A 138 -15.85 11.94 -12.38
N SER A 139 -15.23 11.52 -13.47
CA SER A 139 -15.39 10.14 -13.98
C SER A 139 -14.92 9.11 -12.96
N HIS A 140 -13.82 9.36 -12.23
CA HIS A 140 -13.42 8.50 -11.14
C HIS A 140 -14.48 8.42 -10.04
N TRP A 141 -15.06 9.56 -9.66
CA TRP A 141 -16.08 9.58 -8.62
C TRP A 141 -17.39 8.88 -9.07
N ALA A 142 -17.79 9.07 -10.31
CA ALA A 142 -18.92 8.34 -10.90
C ALA A 142 -18.68 6.82 -10.90
N PHE A 143 -17.47 6.38 -11.23
CA PHE A 143 -17.06 4.97 -11.11
C PHE A 143 -17.16 4.46 -9.67
N VAL A 144 -16.68 5.23 -8.69
CA VAL A 144 -16.78 4.89 -7.27
C VAL A 144 -18.24 4.68 -6.85
N LEU A 145 -19.12 5.65 -7.12
CA LEU A 145 -20.52 5.55 -6.74
C LEU A 145 -21.26 4.38 -7.39
N ALA A 146 -20.95 4.09 -8.66
CA ALA A 146 -21.55 2.98 -9.38
C ALA A 146 -21.12 1.58 -8.89
N ASN A 147 -19.94 1.48 -8.28
CA ASN A 147 -19.32 0.20 -7.94
C ASN A 147 -19.04 0.02 -6.44
N PHE A 148 -19.40 0.98 -5.60
CA PHE A 148 -19.14 0.86 -4.16
C PHE A 148 -19.99 -0.22 -3.51
N SER A 149 -19.32 -1.13 -2.78
CA SER A 149 -19.97 -2.29 -2.15
C SER A 149 -20.77 -1.99 -0.88
N GLY A 150 -20.71 -0.78 -0.35
CA GLY A 150 -21.22 -0.44 0.98
C GLY A 150 -20.23 -0.71 2.12
N VAL A 151 -19.08 -1.33 1.83
CA VAL A 151 -18.03 -1.61 2.83
C VAL A 151 -16.87 -0.63 2.64
N LEU A 152 -16.63 0.20 3.65
CA LEU A 152 -15.58 1.22 3.64
C LEU A 152 -14.45 0.84 4.59
N CYS A 153 -13.23 0.73 4.09
CA CYS A 153 -12.03 0.54 4.90
C CYS A 153 -11.25 1.84 4.96
N ILE A 154 -10.95 2.34 6.17
CA ILE A 154 -10.29 3.63 6.40
C ILE A 154 -9.02 3.43 7.20
N ASP A 155 -7.95 4.11 6.79
CA ASP A 155 -6.67 4.13 7.51
C ASP A 155 -5.88 5.41 7.20
N GLU A 156 -4.88 5.70 8.00
CA GLU A 156 -4.02 6.87 7.82
C GLU A 156 -2.55 6.50 7.56
N VAL A 157 -1.92 7.29 6.70
CA VAL A 157 -0.48 7.20 6.43
C VAL A 157 0.22 8.48 6.83
N HIS A 158 1.18 8.37 7.73
CA HIS A 158 2.02 9.51 8.08
C HIS A 158 3.25 9.54 7.16
N ASP A 159 3.44 10.66 6.46
CA ASP A 159 4.62 10.91 5.64
C ASP A 159 5.04 12.38 5.65
N SER A 160 6.31 12.62 5.91
CA SER A 160 6.94 13.95 5.80
C SER A 160 6.25 15.06 6.59
N GLY A 161 5.75 14.73 7.80
CA GLY A 161 5.06 15.68 8.69
C GLY A 161 3.60 15.95 8.31
N ARG A 162 3.03 15.13 7.40
CA ARG A 162 1.63 15.18 6.98
C ARG A 162 0.96 13.84 7.20
N THR A 163 -0.35 13.86 7.22
CA THR A 163 -1.17 12.65 7.24
C THR A 163 -2.00 12.58 5.96
N ILE A 164 -2.03 11.41 5.36
CA ILE A 164 -2.91 11.10 4.24
C ILE A 164 -3.95 10.12 4.75
N LEU A 165 -5.21 10.53 4.71
CA LEU A 165 -6.37 9.71 5.01
C LEU A 165 -6.76 8.97 3.75
N PHE A 166 -6.90 7.65 3.81
CA PHE A 166 -7.37 6.81 2.70
C PHE A 166 -8.66 6.10 3.06
N ALA A 167 -9.60 6.13 2.13
CA ALA A 167 -10.81 5.32 2.13
C ALA A 167 -10.78 4.37 0.94
N THR A 168 -11.00 3.08 1.17
CA THR A 168 -10.96 2.03 0.15
C THR A 168 -12.17 1.11 0.24
N ASP A 169 -12.57 0.54 -0.88
CA ASP A 169 -13.54 -0.56 -0.93
C ASP A 169 -12.77 -1.89 -0.97
N PRO A 170 -12.83 -2.71 0.10
CA PRO A 170 -12.10 -3.97 0.15
C PRO A 170 -12.73 -5.08 -0.71
N LEU A 171 -14.03 -5.01 -1.03
CA LEU A 171 -14.72 -6.04 -1.80
C LEU A 171 -14.48 -5.87 -3.31
N ASN A 172 -14.52 -4.63 -3.78
CA ASN A 172 -14.31 -4.31 -5.19
C ASN A 172 -12.88 -3.80 -5.49
N ASN A 173 -11.99 -3.83 -4.49
CA ASN A 173 -10.53 -3.60 -4.60
C ASN A 173 -10.14 -2.28 -5.27
N PHE A 174 -10.74 -1.15 -4.84
CA PHE A 174 -10.32 0.16 -5.31
C PHE A 174 -10.24 1.20 -4.16
N THR A 175 -9.54 2.29 -4.41
CA THR A 175 -9.53 3.45 -3.51
C THR A 175 -10.73 4.32 -3.80
N VAL A 176 -11.54 4.57 -2.79
CA VAL A 176 -12.74 5.42 -2.85
C VAL A 176 -12.34 6.89 -2.87
N PHE A 177 -11.54 7.30 -1.89
CA PHE A 177 -11.15 8.70 -1.70
C PHE A 177 -9.87 8.81 -0.88
N PHE A 178 -9.26 9.99 -0.93
CA PHE A 178 -8.15 10.36 -0.06
C PHE A 178 -8.21 11.84 0.31
N ASN A 179 -7.54 12.21 1.40
CA ASN A 179 -7.31 13.60 1.75
C ASN A 179 -5.92 13.77 2.37
N VAL A 180 -5.23 14.85 2.02
CA VAL A 180 -3.91 15.20 2.59
C VAL A 180 -4.12 16.29 3.64
N VAL A 181 -3.82 15.97 4.90
CA VAL A 181 -4.03 16.86 6.04
C VAL A 181 -2.72 17.12 6.78
N ASP A 182 -2.63 18.29 7.39
CA ASP A 182 -1.44 18.68 8.16
C ASP A 182 -1.40 17.99 9.55
N LYS A 183 -2.57 17.62 10.09
CA LYS A 183 -2.71 16.98 11.40
C LYS A 183 -3.68 15.81 11.35
N ASN A 184 -3.41 14.81 12.15
CA ASN A 184 -4.32 13.69 12.37
C ASN A 184 -5.14 13.95 13.64
N ASP A 185 -6.21 14.72 13.53
CA ASP A 185 -7.12 15.07 14.60
C ASP A 185 -8.59 14.80 14.24
N GLN A 186 -9.47 14.97 15.20
CA GLN A 186 -10.90 14.67 15.06
C GLN A 186 -11.58 15.56 14.00
N ASP A 187 -11.18 16.81 13.90
CA ASP A 187 -11.81 17.78 12.99
C ASP A 187 -11.52 17.40 11.53
N HIS A 188 -10.28 17.04 11.21
CA HIS A 188 -9.91 16.58 9.86
C HIS A 188 -10.58 15.25 9.52
N MET A 189 -10.71 14.33 10.49
CA MET A 189 -11.41 13.06 10.28
C MET A 189 -12.90 13.28 10.04
N ASN A 190 -13.56 14.12 10.82
CA ASN A 190 -14.95 14.48 10.63
C ASN A 190 -15.18 15.12 9.25
N ALA A 191 -14.33 16.08 8.86
CA ALA A 191 -14.41 16.72 7.55
C ALA A 191 -14.22 15.73 6.40
N PHE A 192 -13.32 14.74 6.57
CA PHE A 192 -13.08 13.68 5.60
C PHE A 192 -14.31 12.79 5.41
N LEU A 193 -14.92 12.32 6.51
CA LEU A 193 -16.11 11.48 6.46
C LEU A 193 -17.33 12.24 5.94
N GLN A 194 -17.52 13.49 6.38
CA GLN A 194 -18.59 14.34 5.90
C GLN A 194 -18.48 14.59 4.38
N ASN A 195 -17.27 14.80 3.86
CA ASN A 195 -17.05 14.94 2.41
C ASN A 195 -17.49 13.70 1.62
N LEU A 196 -17.18 12.49 2.14
CA LEU A 196 -17.65 11.25 1.53
C LEU A 196 -19.16 11.15 1.50
N LYS A 197 -19.81 11.50 2.61
CA LYS A 197 -21.28 11.53 2.72
C LYS A 197 -21.91 12.55 1.79
N ASP A 198 -21.40 13.78 1.76
CA ASP A 198 -21.92 14.86 0.91
C ASP A 198 -21.82 14.52 -0.58
N ARG A 199 -20.82 13.71 -0.95
CA ARG A 199 -20.67 13.17 -2.30
C ARG A 199 -21.59 11.98 -2.60
N GLY A 200 -22.47 11.59 -1.67
CA GLY A 200 -23.46 10.53 -1.86
C GLY A 200 -22.98 9.11 -1.58
N LEU A 201 -21.87 8.92 -0.85
CA LEU A 201 -21.40 7.58 -0.49
C LEU A 201 -22.27 6.99 0.63
N GLU A 202 -22.89 5.84 0.38
CA GLU A 202 -23.71 5.12 1.36
C GLU A 202 -22.93 3.98 1.98
N VAL A 203 -22.53 4.14 3.26
CA VAL A 203 -21.72 3.15 3.99
C VAL A 203 -22.60 2.30 4.89
N VAL A 204 -22.49 0.99 4.78
CA VAL A 204 -23.18 0.01 5.63
C VAL A 204 -22.24 -0.56 6.71
N VAL A 205 -21.00 -0.88 6.33
CA VAL A 205 -19.96 -1.35 7.24
C VAL A 205 -18.71 -0.50 7.08
N ALA A 206 -18.16 0.01 8.17
CA ALA A 206 -16.88 0.71 8.19
C ALA A 206 -15.82 -0.12 8.93
N ILE A 207 -14.69 -0.37 8.29
CA ILE A 207 -13.54 -1.10 8.87
C ILE A 207 -12.43 -0.10 9.17
N THR A 208 -11.99 -0.04 10.43
CA THR A 208 -10.90 0.87 10.86
C THR A 208 -9.91 0.16 11.78
N ASP A 209 -8.80 0.80 12.08
CA ASP A 209 -7.81 0.31 13.06
C ASP A 209 -8.30 0.58 14.49
N GLY A 210 -8.64 0.75 15.29
CA GLY A 210 -9.06 1.02 16.68
C GLY A 210 -8.63 2.40 17.20
N SER A 211 -8.27 3.33 16.30
CA SER A 211 -8.04 4.73 16.68
C SER A 211 -9.31 5.35 17.24
N PRO A 212 -9.24 6.15 18.33
CA PRO A 212 -10.40 6.82 18.90
C PRO A 212 -11.04 7.83 17.95
N LEU A 213 -10.32 8.31 16.92
CA LEU A 213 -10.79 9.31 15.96
C LEU A 213 -12.01 8.85 15.14
N TYR A 214 -12.20 7.53 14.98
CA TYR A 214 -13.32 7.00 14.19
C TYR A 214 -14.61 6.80 14.98
N LYS A 215 -14.53 6.71 16.31
CA LYS A 215 -15.67 6.20 17.12
C LYS A 215 -16.94 7.04 16.99
N ASP A 216 -16.79 8.33 17.12
CA ASP A 216 -17.94 9.26 17.14
C ASP A 216 -18.25 9.80 15.73
N ALA A 217 -17.23 9.96 14.90
CA ALA A 217 -17.37 10.44 13.54
C ALA A 217 -18.24 9.54 12.66
N LEU A 218 -17.98 8.20 12.68
CA LEU A 218 -18.77 7.25 11.88
C LEU A 218 -20.26 7.24 12.25
N GLN A 219 -20.57 7.35 13.55
CA GLN A 219 -21.96 7.33 14.02
C GLN A 219 -22.71 8.62 13.75
N SER A 220 -21.99 9.77 13.70
CA SER A 220 -22.59 11.05 13.35
C SER A 220 -22.97 11.12 11.87
N ASP A 221 -22.13 10.57 11.00
CA ASP A 221 -22.26 10.71 9.56
C ASP A 221 -23.20 9.66 8.95
N TRP A 222 -23.07 8.39 9.34
CA TRP A 222 -23.93 7.31 8.86
C TRP A 222 -24.67 6.62 10.02
N ARG A 223 -25.97 6.93 10.15
CA ARG A 223 -26.82 6.26 11.15
C ARG A 223 -26.98 4.78 10.81
N GLY A 224 -26.66 3.92 11.78
CA GLY A 224 -26.82 2.48 11.63
C GLY A 224 -25.61 1.79 10.99
N VAL A 225 -24.52 2.50 10.67
CA VAL A 225 -23.28 1.88 10.19
C VAL A 225 -22.73 0.88 11.22
N GLU A 226 -22.44 -0.34 10.78
CA GLU A 226 -21.74 -1.32 11.61
C GLU A 226 -20.22 -1.03 11.59
N HIS A 227 -19.65 -0.78 12.75
CA HIS A 227 -18.22 -0.47 12.88
C HIS A 227 -17.42 -1.73 13.20
N GLN A 228 -16.67 -2.26 12.23
CA GLN A 228 -15.72 -3.35 12.39
C GLN A 228 -14.35 -2.80 12.79
N LEU A 229 -13.84 -3.22 13.95
CA LEU A 229 -12.45 -2.98 14.32
C LEU A 229 -11.53 -4.03 13.70
N GLY A 230 -10.49 -3.58 13.01
CA GLY A 230 -9.44 -4.46 12.48
C GLY A 230 -8.74 -5.21 13.61
N ILE A 231 -8.82 -6.54 13.60
CA ILE A 231 -8.28 -7.37 14.69
C ILE A 231 -6.75 -7.48 14.65
N PHE A 232 -6.11 -7.16 13.54
CA PHE A 232 -4.66 -7.31 13.36
C PHE A 232 -3.85 -6.55 14.42
N HIS A 233 -4.20 -5.28 14.67
CA HIS A 233 -3.52 -4.47 15.67
C HIS A 233 -3.71 -5.02 17.09
N VAL A 234 -4.90 -5.56 17.39
CA VAL A 234 -5.19 -6.18 18.68
C VAL A 234 -4.40 -7.48 18.84
N ILE A 235 -4.34 -8.33 17.81
CA ILE A 235 -3.53 -9.55 17.81
C ILE A 235 -2.06 -9.20 18.06
N LYS A 236 -1.53 -8.21 17.36
CA LYS A 236 -0.14 -7.74 17.52
C LYS A 236 0.15 -7.29 18.96
N GLU A 237 -0.74 -6.51 19.55
CA GLU A 237 -0.60 -6.06 20.95
C GLU A 237 -0.70 -7.22 21.94
N VAL A 238 -1.63 -8.15 21.72
CA VAL A 238 -1.81 -9.36 22.53
C VAL A 238 -0.56 -10.23 22.47
N ASN A 239 -0.06 -10.53 21.28
CA ASN A 239 1.16 -11.29 21.11
C ASN A 239 2.35 -10.63 21.78
N LYS A 240 2.47 -9.30 21.71
CA LYS A 240 3.52 -8.55 22.44
C LYS A 240 3.43 -8.76 23.94
N LEU A 241 2.25 -8.67 24.53
CA LEU A 241 2.06 -8.89 25.97
C LEU A 241 2.36 -10.32 26.41
N ILE A 242 1.98 -11.31 25.59
CA ILE A 242 2.34 -12.72 25.80
C ILE A 242 3.87 -12.90 25.75
N LEU A 243 4.54 -12.37 24.74
CA LEU A 243 5.99 -12.44 24.60
C LEU A 243 6.73 -11.71 25.74
N ASP A 244 6.15 -10.65 26.30
CA ASP A 244 6.69 -10.01 27.50
C ASP A 244 6.59 -10.95 28.72
N GLY A 245 5.52 -11.74 28.83
CA GLY A 245 5.38 -12.80 29.82
C GLY A 245 6.43 -13.91 29.66
N VAL A 246 6.63 -14.38 28.41
CA VAL A 246 7.69 -15.36 28.08
C VAL A 246 9.07 -14.81 28.46
N ARG A 247 9.33 -13.53 28.17
CA ARG A 247 10.57 -12.83 28.53
C ARG A 247 10.76 -12.77 30.04
N ALA A 248 9.69 -12.57 30.83
CA ALA A 248 9.75 -12.55 32.27
C ALA A 248 10.15 -13.92 32.84
N ILE A 249 9.57 -15.03 32.33
CA ILE A 249 9.93 -16.41 32.71
C ILE A 249 11.41 -16.70 32.38
N LYS A 250 11.84 -16.39 31.16
CA LYS A 250 13.25 -16.50 30.75
C LYS A 250 14.18 -15.77 31.72
N ASN A 251 13.84 -14.53 32.11
CA ASN A 251 14.66 -13.74 33.02
C ASN A 251 14.68 -14.34 34.43
N ALA A 252 13.58 -14.95 34.91
CA ALA A 252 13.52 -15.66 36.17
C ALA A 252 14.48 -16.89 36.17
N LEU A 253 14.47 -17.70 35.14
CA LEU A 253 15.40 -18.82 34.95
C LEU A 253 16.85 -18.35 34.95
N ARG A 254 17.14 -17.24 34.25
CA ARG A 254 18.49 -16.66 34.20
C ARG A 254 18.96 -16.19 35.59
N ARG A 255 18.10 -15.59 36.39
CA ARG A 255 18.40 -15.17 37.77
C ARG A 255 18.69 -16.39 38.66
N GLN A 256 17.96 -17.50 38.52
CA GLN A 256 18.20 -18.74 39.24
C GLN A 256 19.59 -19.32 38.91
N SER A 257 20.10 -19.15 37.67
CA SER A 257 21.41 -19.60 37.29
C SER A 257 22.57 -18.94 38.07
N HIS A 258 22.35 -17.73 38.58
CA HIS A 258 23.34 -16.98 39.33
C HIS A 258 23.33 -17.31 40.84
N LYS A 259 22.21 -17.78 41.43
CA LYS A 259 22.07 -18.03 42.86
C LYS A 259 22.72 -19.33 43.36
N GLY A 260 23.19 -20.23 42.45
CA GLY A 260 23.65 -21.58 42.81
C GLY A 260 25.16 -21.79 42.78
N ARG A 261 25.99 -20.80 42.41
CA ARG A 261 27.44 -21.00 42.30
C ARG A 261 28.20 -20.67 43.59
N LYS A 262 28.24 -21.62 44.55
CA LYS A 262 29.34 -21.64 45.51
C LYS A 262 30.64 -21.97 44.73
N LYS A 263 31.62 -21.06 44.72
CA LYS A 263 32.94 -21.30 44.15
C LYS A 263 33.58 -22.46 44.90
N ARG A 264 33.67 -23.66 44.29
CA ARG A 264 34.51 -24.75 44.82
C ARG A 264 35.96 -24.38 44.50
N ARG A 265 36.82 -24.43 45.52
CA ARG A 265 38.26 -24.29 45.39
C ARG A 265 38.81 -25.55 44.72
N GLY A 266 39.61 -25.40 43.66
CA GLY A 266 40.32 -26.47 42.92
C GLY A 266 39.78 -26.70 41.48
N ARG A 267 40.70 -27.05 40.56
CA ARG A 267 40.37 -27.38 39.16
C ARG A 267 39.94 -28.85 39.10
N PRO A 268 38.73 -29.19 38.62
CA PRO A 268 38.28 -30.56 38.49
C PRO A 268 39.11 -31.30 37.42
N SER A 269 39.37 -32.61 37.60
CA SER A 269 40.08 -33.44 36.62
C SER A 269 39.30 -33.54 35.30
N LYS A 270 40.01 -33.75 34.19
CA LYS A 270 39.40 -33.89 32.85
C LYS A 270 38.33 -34.99 32.80
N GLN A 271 38.58 -36.12 33.47
CA GLN A 271 37.63 -37.25 33.53
C GLN A 271 36.36 -36.91 34.32
N SER A 272 36.47 -36.15 35.42
CA SER A 272 35.29 -35.71 36.19
C SER A 272 34.50 -34.62 35.47
N GLN A 273 35.13 -33.84 34.58
CA GLN A 273 34.43 -32.89 33.69
C GLN A 273 33.64 -33.65 32.62
N GLN A 274 34.22 -34.60 31.91
CA GLN A 274 33.58 -35.42 30.88
C GLN A 274 32.41 -36.27 31.41
N GLN A 275 32.57 -36.89 32.58
CA GLN A 275 31.46 -37.63 33.24
C GLN A 275 30.32 -36.69 33.68
N ARG A 276 30.62 -35.46 34.12
CA ARG A 276 29.61 -34.44 34.46
C ARG A 276 28.88 -33.94 33.22
N GLU A 277 29.60 -33.72 32.12
CA GLU A 277 29.01 -33.30 30.86
C GLU A 277 28.06 -34.36 30.28
N ARG A 278 28.44 -35.66 30.33
CA ARG A 278 27.56 -36.78 29.92
C ARG A 278 26.31 -36.98 30.77
N ARG A 279 26.31 -36.56 32.04
CA ARG A 279 25.14 -36.67 32.97
C ARG A 279 24.38 -35.39 33.13
N ARG A 280 24.73 -34.34 32.43
CA ARG A 280 24.20 -32.99 32.65
C ARG A 280 23.04 -32.73 31.74
N GLY A 281 21.82 -32.63 32.31
CA GLY A 281 20.71 -31.97 31.66
C GLY A 281 20.98 -30.46 31.43
N MET A 282 20.20 -29.82 30.59
CA MET A 282 20.32 -28.37 30.30
C MET A 282 20.43 -27.53 31.58
N THR A 283 21.45 -26.69 31.65
CA THR A 283 21.56 -25.71 32.76
C THR A 283 20.48 -24.64 32.66
N LYS A 284 20.17 -24.00 33.78
CA LYS A 284 19.20 -22.86 33.80
C LYS A 284 19.54 -21.75 32.80
N LYS A 285 20.83 -21.55 32.51
CA LYS A 285 21.29 -20.61 31.49
C LYS A 285 20.95 -21.10 30.06
N GLU A 286 21.23 -22.36 29.78
CA GLU A 286 20.92 -23.00 28.48
C GLU A 286 19.41 -23.07 28.26
N GLN A 287 18.64 -23.42 29.29
CA GLN A 287 17.17 -23.36 29.29
C GLN A 287 16.63 -21.96 28.95
N ALA A 288 17.19 -20.92 29.59
CA ALA A 288 16.80 -19.55 29.32
C ALA A 288 17.20 -19.09 27.89
N THR A 289 18.32 -19.58 27.36
CA THR A 289 18.78 -19.32 26.00
C THR A 289 17.85 -20.00 25.00
N PHE A 290 17.50 -21.26 25.21
CA PHE A 290 16.57 -22.00 24.37
C PHE A 290 15.20 -21.33 24.27
N ILE A 291 14.62 -20.88 25.39
CA ILE A 291 13.35 -20.11 25.39
C ILE A 291 13.50 -18.79 24.63
N TRP A 292 14.70 -18.17 24.66
CA TRP A 292 14.94 -16.91 23.94
C TRP A 292 15.07 -17.10 22.43
N GLU A 293 15.56 -18.23 21.99
CA GLU A 293 15.71 -18.57 20.57
C GLU A 293 14.37 -18.94 19.91
N HIS A 294 13.40 -19.47 20.71
CA HIS A 294 12.12 -19.97 20.21
C HIS A 294 10.87 -19.28 20.79
N PRO A 295 10.88 -17.96 21.12
CA PRO A 295 9.77 -17.32 21.85
C PRO A 295 8.46 -17.32 21.06
N TYR A 296 8.56 -17.29 19.74
CA TYR A 296 7.39 -17.20 18.85
C TYR A 296 6.57 -18.49 18.77
N LEU A 297 7.12 -19.65 19.19
CA LEU A 297 6.35 -20.89 19.25
C LEU A 297 5.16 -20.81 20.23
N ILE A 298 5.20 -19.89 21.19
CA ILE A 298 4.07 -19.65 22.10
C ILE A 298 2.90 -18.92 21.43
N VAL A 299 3.17 -18.09 20.41
CA VAL A 299 2.15 -17.24 19.77
C VAL A 299 1.80 -17.65 18.34
N ARG A 300 2.59 -18.51 17.69
CA ARG A 300 2.34 -18.98 16.32
C ARG A 300 1.28 -20.08 16.29
N GLN A 301 0.50 -20.17 15.21
CA GLN A 301 -0.55 -21.18 15.05
C GLN A 301 0.06 -22.58 14.86
N GLU A 302 -0.64 -23.62 15.31
CA GLU A 302 -0.13 -25.01 15.24
C GLU A 302 -0.09 -25.53 13.80
N GLU A 303 -0.98 -25.09 12.95
CA GLU A 303 -1.05 -25.45 11.53
C GLU A 303 0.21 -25.01 10.75
N GLU A 304 0.97 -24.06 11.30
CA GLU A 304 2.20 -23.54 10.72
C GLU A 304 3.47 -24.24 11.26
N PHE A 305 3.32 -25.24 12.11
CA PHE A 305 4.44 -25.90 12.78
C PHE A 305 5.04 -27.02 11.93
N SER A 306 6.39 -27.00 11.80
CA SER A 306 7.17 -28.15 11.39
C SER A 306 7.26 -29.18 12.54
N GLU A 307 7.68 -30.41 12.23
CA GLU A 307 7.97 -31.43 13.25
C GLU A 307 8.99 -30.93 14.28
N GLN A 308 9.99 -30.16 13.83
CA GLN A 308 11.00 -29.55 14.70
C GLN A 308 10.37 -28.51 15.64
N ASP A 309 9.47 -27.64 15.13
CA ASP A 309 8.76 -26.65 15.95
C ASP A 309 7.92 -27.31 17.06
N GLN A 310 7.28 -28.46 16.75
CA GLN A 310 6.50 -29.23 17.73
C GLN A 310 7.41 -29.80 18.83
N ALA A 311 8.55 -30.38 18.45
CA ALA A 311 9.53 -30.91 19.40
C ALA A 311 10.11 -29.78 20.27
N ASP A 312 10.44 -28.63 19.69
CA ASP A 312 10.99 -27.49 20.41
C ASP A 312 9.96 -26.87 21.37
N LEU A 313 8.69 -26.79 20.97
CA LEU A 313 7.60 -26.36 21.85
C LEU A 313 7.43 -27.33 23.04
N ALA A 314 7.42 -28.65 22.79
CA ALA A 314 7.31 -29.64 23.84
C ALA A 314 8.47 -29.53 24.86
N LEU A 315 9.70 -29.32 24.34
CA LEU A 315 10.85 -29.07 25.19
C LEU A 315 10.73 -27.76 25.98
N MET A 316 10.27 -26.67 25.37
CA MET A 316 10.02 -25.40 26.07
C MET A 316 9.03 -25.58 27.24
N LEU A 317 7.92 -26.29 27.01
CA LEU A 317 6.89 -26.54 28.03
C LEU A 317 7.42 -27.45 29.17
N THR A 318 8.33 -28.39 28.85
CA THR A 318 9.04 -29.20 29.86
C THR A 318 10.01 -28.36 30.68
N ILE A 319 10.72 -27.42 30.08
CA ILE A 319 11.65 -26.50 30.74
C ILE A 319 10.92 -25.52 31.68
N ALA A 320 9.81 -24.99 31.23
CA ALA A 320 9.03 -23.97 31.92
C ALA A 320 7.52 -24.25 31.75
N PRO A 321 6.91 -25.08 32.61
CA PRO A 321 5.49 -25.43 32.49
C PRO A 321 4.54 -24.23 32.56
N GLU A 322 4.98 -23.12 33.15
CA GLU A 322 4.22 -21.87 33.19
C GLU A 322 3.92 -21.31 31.80
N LEU A 323 4.73 -21.67 30.77
CA LEU A 323 4.51 -21.29 29.37
C LEU A 323 3.24 -21.93 28.80
N GLU A 324 2.79 -23.07 29.31
CA GLU A 324 1.56 -23.73 28.89
C GLU A 324 0.35 -22.81 29.04
N LEU A 325 0.30 -22.04 30.14
CA LEU A 325 -0.78 -21.10 30.39
C LEU A 325 -0.86 -20.02 29.28
N PHE A 326 0.30 -19.51 28.85
CA PHE A 326 0.38 -18.52 27.77
C PHE A 326 0.00 -19.15 26.43
N ARG A 327 0.47 -20.37 26.15
CA ARG A 327 0.13 -21.09 24.92
C ARG A 327 -1.37 -21.36 24.82
N ARG A 328 -1.98 -21.90 25.88
CA ARG A 328 -3.43 -22.16 25.96
C ARG A 328 -4.23 -20.87 25.80
N PHE A 329 -3.80 -19.79 26.46
CA PHE A 329 -4.42 -18.48 26.31
C PHE A 329 -4.40 -18.03 24.84
N ASN A 330 -3.24 -18.11 24.18
CA ASN A 330 -3.08 -17.68 22.79
C ASN A 330 -3.98 -18.47 21.85
N GLN A 331 -4.00 -19.80 21.96
CA GLN A 331 -4.89 -20.65 21.15
C GLN A 331 -6.37 -20.30 21.36
N GLN A 332 -6.80 -20.11 22.61
CA GLN A 332 -8.18 -19.71 22.90
C GLN A 332 -8.49 -18.31 22.36
N PHE A 333 -7.51 -17.41 22.39
CA PHE A 333 -7.65 -16.06 21.86
C PHE A 333 -7.88 -16.07 20.34
N TYR A 334 -7.12 -16.85 19.56
CA TYR A 334 -7.33 -16.95 18.12
C TYR A 334 -8.68 -17.60 17.78
N ARG A 335 -9.14 -18.58 18.57
CA ARG A 335 -10.45 -19.21 18.41
C ARG A 335 -11.64 -18.26 18.60
N LEU A 336 -11.42 -17.07 19.17
CA LEU A 336 -12.45 -16.03 19.25
C LEU A 336 -12.82 -15.47 17.87
N PHE A 337 -11.92 -15.58 16.90
CA PHE A 337 -11.98 -14.94 15.59
C PHE A 337 -12.02 -15.94 14.42
N GLU A 338 -12.38 -17.20 14.68
CA GLU A 338 -12.63 -18.18 13.62
C GLU A 338 -13.80 -17.71 12.73
N LYS A 339 -13.72 -17.98 11.41
CA LYS A 339 -14.77 -17.53 10.46
C LYS A 339 -16.06 -18.35 10.58
N ASP A 340 -15.94 -19.60 11.00
CA ASP A 340 -17.05 -20.59 10.99
C ASP A 340 -17.87 -20.60 12.29
N ILE A 341 -17.84 -19.50 13.06
CA ILE A 341 -18.59 -19.38 14.31
C ILE A 341 -19.59 -18.22 14.27
N THR A 342 -20.64 -18.33 15.06
CA THR A 342 -21.61 -17.23 15.22
C THR A 342 -21.11 -16.15 16.18
N LYS A 343 -21.63 -14.91 16.01
CA LYS A 343 -21.38 -13.81 16.98
C LYS A 343 -21.65 -14.23 18.42
N GLN A 344 -22.69 -15.06 18.64
CA GLN A 344 -23.05 -15.57 19.97
C GLN A 344 -22.01 -16.55 20.52
N CYS A 345 -21.50 -17.46 19.71
CA CYS A 345 -20.43 -18.38 20.08
C CYS A 345 -19.14 -17.62 20.45
N ALA A 346 -18.77 -16.64 19.63
CA ALA A 346 -17.60 -15.78 19.92
C ALA A 346 -17.73 -15.06 21.27
N ARG A 347 -18.91 -14.49 21.57
CA ARG A 347 -19.20 -13.83 22.87
C ARG A 347 -19.13 -14.81 24.04
N TYR A 348 -19.64 -16.01 23.87
CA TYR A 348 -19.57 -17.07 24.89
C TYR A 348 -18.11 -17.47 25.18
N ARG A 349 -17.33 -17.76 24.12
CA ARG A 349 -15.89 -18.09 24.25
C ARG A 349 -15.13 -16.97 24.97
N ARG A 350 -15.36 -15.70 24.57
CA ARG A 350 -14.77 -14.52 25.22
C ARG A 350 -15.12 -14.48 26.72
N THR A 351 -16.39 -14.66 27.09
CA THR A 351 -16.84 -14.61 28.48
C THR A 351 -16.15 -15.68 29.32
N ARG A 352 -16.05 -16.90 28.80
CA ARG A 352 -15.29 -17.99 29.46
C ARG A 352 -13.82 -17.62 29.66
N MET A 353 -13.20 -17.03 28.64
CA MET A 353 -11.79 -16.63 28.67
C MET A 353 -11.54 -15.50 29.69
N VAL A 354 -12.41 -14.49 29.70
CA VAL A 354 -12.31 -13.36 30.64
C VAL A 354 -12.50 -13.81 32.08
N ASN A 355 -13.41 -14.76 32.36
CA ASN A 355 -13.72 -15.27 33.71
C ASN A 355 -12.74 -16.37 34.17
N HIS A 356 -11.73 -16.73 33.39
CA HIS A 356 -10.79 -17.79 33.76
C HIS A 356 -9.81 -17.28 34.83
N ALA A 357 -9.91 -17.83 36.07
CA ALA A 357 -9.17 -17.36 37.23
C ALA A 357 -7.65 -17.30 37.03
N ALA A 358 -7.04 -18.33 36.38
CA ALA A 358 -5.60 -18.35 36.11
C ALA A 358 -5.15 -17.25 35.12
N TYR A 359 -6.01 -16.84 34.18
CA TYR A 359 -5.70 -15.74 33.27
C TYR A 359 -5.79 -14.39 34.00
N GLN A 360 -6.75 -14.20 34.87
CA GLN A 360 -6.88 -13.00 35.70
C GLN A 360 -5.74 -12.85 36.70
N ALA A 361 -5.27 -13.95 37.28
CA ALA A 361 -4.17 -13.96 38.22
C ALA A 361 -2.80 -13.65 37.57
N ASN A 362 -2.65 -13.90 36.29
CA ASN A 362 -1.38 -13.62 35.56
C ASN A 362 -1.34 -12.15 35.10
N PRO A 363 -0.35 -11.33 35.54
CA PRO A 363 -0.34 -9.89 35.26
C PRO A 363 -0.22 -9.53 33.78
N PHE A 364 0.37 -10.39 32.95
CA PHE A 364 0.48 -10.20 31.51
C PHE A 364 -0.84 -10.54 30.82
N LEU A 365 -1.43 -11.68 31.16
CA LEU A 365 -2.71 -12.12 30.58
C LEU A 365 -3.88 -11.24 31.04
N ALA A 366 -3.90 -10.77 32.26
CA ALA A 366 -4.88 -9.82 32.75
C ALA A 366 -4.87 -8.50 31.94
N LYS A 367 -3.69 -8.00 31.57
CA LYS A 367 -3.57 -6.85 30.66
C LYS A 367 -4.12 -7.15 29.27
N THR A 368 -3.90 -8.37 28.79
CA THR A 368 -4.42 -8.83 27.50
C THR A 368 -5.95 -8.90 27.49
N LEU A 369 -6.56 -9.41 28.58
CA LEU A 369 -8.02 -9.47 28.70
C LEU A 369 -8.69 -8.09 28.62
N LYS A 370 -8.01 -7.02 29.07
CA LYS A 370 -8.51 -5.64 28.94
C LYS A 370 -8.62 -5.19 27.49
N LYS A 371 -7.84 -5.78 26.57
CA LYS A 371 -7.88 -5.44 25.13
C LYS A 371 -9.14 -5.97 24.43
N ILE A 372 -9.78 -6.99 25.01
CA ILE A 372 -11.04 -7.59 24.52
C ILE A 372 -12.21 -7.24 25.47
N SER A 373 -12.33 -5.97 25.91
CA SER A 373 -13.51 -5.51 26.64
C SER A 373 -14.79 -5.80 25.84
N LYS A 374 -15.94 -5.90 26.48
CA LYS A 374 -17.21 -6.28 25.82
C LYS A 374 -17.50 -5.37 24.61
N GLU A 375 -17.44 -4.07 24.81
CA GLU A 375 -17.71 -3.06 23.78
C GLU A 375 -16.74 -3.18 22.58
N LYS A 376 -15.42 -3.29 22.85
CA LYS A 376 -14.43 -3.44 21.79
C LYS A 376 -14.57 -4.77 21.07
N PHE A 377 -14.83 -5.85 21.82
CA PHE A 377 -14.95 -7.18 21.22
C PHE A 377 -16.16 -7.29 20.29
N ASP A 378 -17.29 -6.68 20.66
CA ASP A 378 -18.47 -6.66 19.79
C ASP A 378 -18.18 -5.99 18.44
N LYS A 379 -17.35 -4.94 18.43
CA LYS A 379 -16.87 -4.30 17.18
C LYS A 379 -15.85 -5.16 16.42
N MET A 380 -15.07 -6.04 17.07
CA MET A 380 -14.11 -6.92 16.43
C MET A 380 -14.75 -8.11 15.71
N ILE A 381 -15.99 -8.44 16.05
CA ILE A 381 -16.71 -9.60 15.49
C ILE A 381 -17.88 -9.21 14.59
N VAL A 382 -17.95 -7.96 14.11
CA VAL A 382 -18.98 -7.52 13.17
C VAL A 382 -18.96 -8.35 11.90
N TYR A 383 -17.78 -8.67 11.38
CA TYR A 383 -17.58 -9.47 10.18
C TYR A 383 -18.28 -10.85 10.24
N LEU A 384 -18.51 -11.44 11.43
CA LEU A 384 -19.25 -12.71 11.58
C LEU A 384 -20.75 -12.60 11.21
N GLY A 385 -21.26 -11.41 10.96
CA GLY A 385 -22.61 -11.17 10.47
C GLY A 385 -22.67 -10.89 8.98
N TRP A 386 -21.53 -10.94 8.27
CA TRP A 386 -21.39 -10.56 6.87
C TRP A 386 -20.58 -11.61 6.11
N GLU A 387 -21.05 -12.05 4.96
CA GLU A 387 -20.43 -13.14 4.21
C GLU A 387 -19.02 -12.79 3.68
N ASN A 388 -18.82 -11.53 3.26
CA ASN A 388 -17.61 -11.10 2.56
C ASN A 388 -16.83 -9.96 3.26
N VAL A 389 -17.16 -9.64 4.51
CA VAL A 389 -16.44 -8.59 5.25
C VAL A 389 -15.19 -9.17 5.91
N ASP A 390 -14.05 -8.56 5.66
CA ASP A 390 -12.79 -8.96 6.27
C ASP A 390 -12.71 -8.56 7.75
N ARG A 391 -12.08 -9.43 8.54
CA ARG A 391 -11.79 -9.17 9.96
C ARG A 391 -10.62 -8.19 10.17
N THR A 392 -9.92 -7.79 9.10
CA THR A 392 -8.73 -6.94 9.16
C THR A 392 -8.84 -5.79 8.17
N ASN A 393 -8.05 -4.74 8.39
CA ASN A 393 -7.88 -3.61 7.46
C ASN A 393 -6.73 -3.80 6.46
N ASN A 394 -6.33 -5.05 6.19
CA ASN A 394 -5.20 -5.36 5.29
C ASN A 394 -5.35 -4.76 3.89
N HIS A 395 -6.59 -4.57 3.43
CA HIS A 395 -6.85 -3.98 2.12
C HIS A 395 -6.31 -2.55 2.04
N VAL A 396 -6.69 -1.68 2.97
CA VAL A 396 -6.20 -0.29 2.98
C VAL A 396 -4.70 -0.24 3.29
N GLU A 397 -4.16 -1.17 4.09
CA GLU A 397 -2.71 -1.27 4.31
C GLU A 397 -1.92 -1.57 3.02
N ARG A 398 -2.48 -2.35 2.08
CA ARG A 398 -1.89 -2.56 0.75
C ARG A 398 -1.86 -1.26 -0.05
N HIS A 399 -2.95 -0.48 -0.03
CA HIS A 399 -3.00 0.84 -0.65
C HIS A 399 -2.00 1.83 -0.02
N ASN A 400 -1.89 1.80 1.31
CA ASN A 400 -0.88 2.57 2.05
C ASN A 400 0.54 2.19 1.66
N ARG A 401 0.80 0.89 1.46
CA ARG A 401 2.10 0.41 0.96
C ARG A 401 2.38 0.94 -0.45
N ALA A 402 1.40 0.89 -1.34
CA ALA A 402 1.53 1.42 -2.69
C ALA A 402 1.81 2.94 -2.70
N PHE A 403 1.13 3.71 -1.85
CA PHE A 403 1.43 5.12 -1.65
C PHE A 403 2.85 5.34 -1.10
N ARG A 404 3.26 4.57 -0.09
CA ARG A 404 4.63 4.65 0.43
C ARG A 404 5.68 4.34 -0.64
N MET A 405 5.42 3.41 -1.56
CA MET A 405 6.30 3.15 -2.70
C MET A 405 6.34 4.33 -3.67
N LEU A 406 5.20 5.01 -3.90
CA LEU A 406 5.14 6.23 -4.71
C LEU A 406 5.97 7.37 -4.09
N GLN A 407 6.06 7.43 -2.75
CA GLN A 407 6.81 8.45 -2.00
C GLN A 407 8.25 8.04 -1.63
N LYS A 408 8.56 6.75 -1.55
CA LYS A 408 9.91 6.24 -1.20
C LYS A 408 10.95 6.45 -2.29
N THR A 409 10.57 6.92 -3.47
CA THR A 409 11.55 7.37 -4.44
C THR A 409 12.42 8.45 -3.81
N ARG A 410 13.71 8.45 -4.11
CA ARG A 410 14.78 9.22 -3.47
C ARG A 410 14.52 10.72 -3.29
N TYR A 411 13.51 11.24 -3.99
CA TYR A 411 13.02 12.62 -3.93
C TYR A 411 11.53 12.62 -3.57
N LYS A 412 11.23 12.49 -2.29
CA LYS A 412 9.87 12.59 -1.76
C LYS A 412 9.21 13.90 -2.22
N ARG A 413 7.98 13.79 -2.69
CA ARG A 413 7.13 14.95 -2.93
C ARG A 413 6.81 15.59 -1.58
N ARG A 414 7.06 16.89 -1.45
CA ARG A 414 6.90 17.63 -0.18
C ARG A 414 5.72 18.60 -0.20
N LYS A 415 5.36 19.10 -1.38
CA LYS A 415 4.25 20.05 -1.53
C LYS A 415 2.93 19.29 -1.63
N VAL A 416 1.92 19.72 -0.87
CA VAL A 416 0.58 19.09 -0.81
C VAL A 416 0.05 18.87 -2.22
N HIS A 417 -0.09 19.93 -3.03
CA HIS A 417 -0.64 19.84 -4.37
C HIS A 417 0.12 18.86 -5.31
N THR A 418 1.40 18.59 -5.04
CA THR A 418 2.18 17.62 -5.84
C THR A 418 1.93 16.19 -5.33
N ILE A 419 1.67 16.02 -4.04
CA ILE A 419 1.28 14.74 -3.44
C ILE A 419 -0.12 14.37 -3.94
N GLU A 420 -1.07 15.30 -3.85
CA GLU A 420 -2.45 15.13 -4.33
C GLU A 420 -2.48 14.72 -5.80
N LYS A 421 -1.84 15.49 -6.68
CA LYS A 421 -1.74 15.15 -8.11
C LYS A 421 -1.16 13.76 -8.36
N ALA A 422 -0.19 13.32 -7.57
CA ALA A 422 0.41 12.01 -7.74
C ALA A 422 -0.55 10.88 -7.29
N ILE A 423 -1.32 11.10 -6.23
CA ILE A 423 -2.33 10.15 -5.78
C ILE A 423 -3.48 10.09 -6.78
N GLU A 424 -4.00 11.23 -7.23
CA GLU A 424 -5.07 11.29 -8.24
C GLU A 424 -4.71 10.57 -9.52
N LEU A 425 -3.48 10.76 -10.03
CA LEU A 425 -2.97 10.04 -11.19
C LEU A 425 -2.87 8.52 -10.96
N ASP A 426 -2.42 8.08 -9.77
CA ASP A 426 -2.36 6.65 -9.42
C ASP A 426 -3.77 6.05 -9.32
N LEU A 427 -4.72 6.77 -8.70
CA LEU A 427 -6.13 6.34 -8.58
C LEU A 427 -6.80 6.23 -9.93
N TYR A 428 -6.70 7.27 -10.76
CA TYR A 428 -7.28 7.29 -12.10
C TYR A 428 -6.69 6.18 -12.98
N GLY A 429 -5.37 5.99 -12.93
CA GLY A 429 -4.71 4.90 -13.64
C GLY A 429 -5.11 3.51 -13.16
N ARG A 430 -5.43 3.32 -11.87
CA ARG A 430 -5.98 2.06 -11.34
C ARG A 430 -7.41 1.84 -11.79
N MET A 431 -8.25 2.88 -11.77
CA MET A 431 -9.62 2.81 -12.27
C MET A 431 -9.64 2.31 -13.73
N LEU A 432 -8.82 2.89 -14.59
CA LEU A 432 -8.75 2.48 -16.01
C LEU A 432 -8.31 1.02 -16.22
N ARG A 433 -7.57 0.45 -15.26
CA ARG A 433 -7.15 -0.96 -15.28
C ARG A 433 -8.07 -1.88 -14.45
N HIS A 434 -9.11 -1.33 -13.85
CA HIS A 434 -10.05 -2.12 -13.07
C HIS A 434 -10.87 -3.03 -14.01
N PRO A 435 -11.13 -4.31 -13.66
CA PRO A 435 -11.84 -5.25 -14.53
C PRO A 435 -13.21 -4.77 -14.98
N VAL A 436 -13.91 -4.00 -14.15
CA VAL A 436 -15.22 -3.43 -14.50
C VAL A 436 -15.10 -2.34 -15.57
N TYR A 437 -13.96 -1.67 -15.64
CA TYR A 437 -13.73 -0.55 -16.56
C TYR A 437 -12.96 -0.97 -17.82
N ASP A 438 -12.08 -1.94 -17.73
CA ASP A 438 -11.20 -2.38 -18.84
C ASP A 438 -11.88 -3.53 -19.60
N GLU A 439 -12.33 -3.27 -20.83
CA GLU A 439 -12.98 -4.25 -21.73
C GLU A 439 -12.15 -5.52 -21.93
N ARG A 440 -10.82 -5.43 -21.91
CA ARG A 440 -9.91 -6.59 -22.02
C ARG A 440 -10.10 -7.62 -20.91
N PHE A 441 -10.70 -7.23 -19.78
CA PHE A 441 -11.00 -8.10 -18.66
C PHE A 441 -12.41 -8.66 -18.67
N GLN A 442 -13.34 -8.01 -19.38
CA GLN A 442 -14.73 -8.47 -19.45
C GLN A 442 -14.85 -9.80 -20.20
N GLU A 443 -13.91 -10.09 -21.11
CA GLU A 443 -13.85 -11.33 -21.89
C GLU A 443 -13.19 -12.51 -21.14
N ARG A 444 -12.56 -12.28 -19.98
CA ARG A 444 -11.87 -13.34 -19.22
C ARG A 444 -12.81 -14.03 -18.26
N SER A 445 -12.58 -15.34 -18.03
CA SER A 445 -13.30 -16.13 -17.03
C SER A 445 -13.04 -15.61 -15.61
N SER A 446 -13.93 -15.90 -14.67
CA SER A 446 -13.80 -15.44 -13.27
C SER A 446 -12.53 -15.93 -12.58
N SER A 447 -12.04 -17.15 -12.89
CA SER A 447 -10.78 -17.70 -12.37
C SER A 447 -9.55 -16.97 -12.90
N GLU A 448 -9.54 -16.62 -14.19
CA GLU A 448 -8.45 -15.83 -14.78
C GLU A 448 -8.42 -14.37 -14.29
N ARG A 449 -9.57 -13.84 -13.84
CA ARG A 449 -9.64 -12.52 -13.21
C ARG A 449 -8.98 -12.50 -11.84
N GLU A 450 -9.13 -13.54 -11.04
CA GLU A 450 -8.49 -13.64 -9.71
C GLU A 450 -6.96 -13.75 -9.82
N GLU A 451 -6.43 -14.59 -10.70
CA GLU A 451 -4.99 -14.71 -10.93
C GLU A 451 -4.37 -13.39 -11.39
N PHE A 452 -5.02 -12.68 -12.31
CA PHE A 452 -4.53 -11.39 -12.80
C PHE A 452 -4.58 -10.27 -11.75
N TYR A 453 -5.54 -10.29 -10.82
CA TYR A 453 -5.56 -9.37 -9.68
C TYR A 453 -4.33 -9.52 -8.79
N TRP A 454 -3.85 -10.73 -8.59
CA TRP A 454 -2.66 -11.00 -7.81
C TRP A 454 -1.37 -10.58 -8.52
N GLU A 455 -1.30 -10.72 -9.82
CA GLU A 455 -0.15 -10.26 -10.64
C GLU A 455 -0.03 -8.72 -10.69
N ILE A 456 -1.15 -7.98 -10.71
CA ILE A 456 -1.13 -6.49 -10.69
C ILE A 456 -0.97 -5.95 -9.27
N ALA A 457 -1.41 -6.67 -8.25
CA ALA A 457 -1.35 -6.26 -6.85
C ALA A 457 -0.01 -6.64 -6.18
N ALA A 458 0.77 -7.55 -6.75
CA ALA A 458 2.12 -7.92 -6.32
C ALA A 458 3.16 -6.94 -6.87
#